data_fddec6acd6447ac26c964d8151931a4f
#
_entry.id   fddec6acd6447ac26c964d8151931a4f
#
_cell.length_a   1.000
_cell.length_b   1.000
_cell.length_c   1.000
_cell.angle_alpha   90.00
_cell.angle_beta   90.00
_cell.angle_gamma   90.00
#
_symmetry.space_group_name_H-M   'P 1'
#
loop_
_entity.id
_entity.type
_entity.pdbx_description
1 polymer ?
#
loop_
_entity_poly.entity_id
_entity_poly.type
_entity_poly.pdbx_seq_one_letter_code
_entity_poly.pdbx_strand_id
1 'polypeptide(L)'
;MRKRALITGITGQDGAYLAALLLNKDYEVHGIKRRSSSFNTSRIDPLYVDPHDKAARLFLHYGDMTDATNLIRIVQEVQPDEIYNLAAQSHVQVSFETPEYTANADGIGTLRLLEAIRILKMEQRVRFYQASTSELYGKVQAVPQDERTPFFPQSPYATAKLYGYWITQNYREAYGIHASNGILFNHESPIRGETFVTRKISRAVAAIELGLQDTLWIGNLDARRDWGHARDYVRGMWMMVQQDRADDYVLATGEAHSVREFVELAFAEVGREIVWRGSGPGEQGVDRASGAVLVQVDPRYFRPLEVAFLLGDPGKARRKLGWRHETSFAQLVREMVGADLQTVRREGRNGRE
;
A
#
# COMPACT_ATOMS: atom_id res chain seq x y z
N MET A 1 20.75 22.59 6.90
CA MET A 1 20.93 21.23 6.35
C MET A 1 19.58 20.71 5.91
N ARG A 2 19.53 19.89 4.84
CA ARG A 2 18.30 19.19 4.44
C ARG A 2 17.93 18.14 5.47
N LYS A 3 16.63 17.92 5.67
CA LYS A 3 16.16 16.78 6.46
C LYS A 3 16.47 15.48 5.71
N ARG A 4 16.85 14.44 6.45
CA ARG A 4 17.10 13.09 5.94
C ARG A 4 15.94 12.17 6.28
N ALA A 5 15.38 11.54 5.26
CA ALA A 5 14.33 10.54 5.43
C ALA A 5 14.86 9.16 5.06
N LEU A 6 14.61 8.16 5.90
CA LEU A 6 14.86 6.75 5.62
C LEU A 6 13.53 6.06 5.36
N ILE A 7 13.38 5.45 4.17
CA ILE A 7 12.17 4.73 3.76
C ILE A 7 12.50 3.26 3.61
N THR A 8 11.89 2.40 4.43
CA THR A 8 11.90 0.96 4.16
C THR A 8 10.82 0.63 3.13
N GLY A 9 11.05 -0.38 2.29
CA GLY A 9 10.07 -0.73 1.23
C GLY A 9 9.93 0.34 0.14
N ILE A 10 11.00 1.11 -0.13
CA ILE A 10 10.99 2.20 -1.10
C ILE A 10 10.60 1.77 -2.52
N THR A 11 10.82 0.51 -2.88
CA THR A 11 10.46 -0.07 -4.20
C THR A 11 8.98 -0.44 -4.32
N GLY A 12 8.21 -0.32 -3.25
CA GLY A 12 6.76 -0.48 -3.25
C GLY A 12 6.02 0.75 -3.80
N GLN A 13 4.71 0.63 -3.97
CA GLN A 13 3.85 1.73 -4.40
C GLN A 13 4.03 2.98 -3.51
N ASP A 14 3.79 2.81 -2.22
CA ASP A 14 3.82 3.92 -1.26
C ASP A 14 5.22 4.49 -1.10
N GLY A 15 6.23 3.60 -1.10
CA GLY A 15 7.63 4.02 -1.03
C GLY A 15 8.02 4.93 -2.20
N ALA A 16 7.58 4.61 -3.42
CA ALA A 16 7.85 5.42 -4.61
C ALA A 16 7.13 6.79 -4.56
N TYR A 17 5.84 6.82 -4.21
CA TYR A 17 5.10 8.08 -4.06
C TYR A 17 5.64 8.93 -2.92
N LEU A 18 6.00 8.32 -1.78
CA LEU A 18 6.59 9.04 -0.65
C LEU A 18 7.97 9.61 -1.00
N ALA A 19 8.81 8.82 -1.68
CA ALA A 19 10.12 9.30 -2.15
C ALA A 19 9.97 10.52 -3.06
N ALA A 20 9.06 10.48 -4.04
CA ALA A 20 8.75 11.61 -4.92
C ALA A 20 8.27 12.84 -4.13
N LEU A 21 7.35 12.65 -3.17
CA LEU A 21 6.86 13.73 -2.30
C LEU A 21 7.98 14.38 -1.50
N LEU A 22 8.86 13.57 -0.87
CA LEU A 22 9.94 14.07 -0.03
C LEU A 22 11.04 14.77 -0.84
N LEU A 23 11.38 14.24 -2.03
CA LEU A 23 12.30 14.90 -2.95
C LEU A 23 11.78 16.29 -3.39
N ASN A 24 10.48 16.40 -3.66
CA ASN A 24 9.82 17.67 -3.98
C ASN A 24 9.78 18.65 -2.78
N LYS A 25 9.91 18.14 -1.56
CA LYS A 25 10.01 18.93 -0.32
C LYS A 25 11.46 19.21 0.10
N ASP A 26 12.41 19.00 -0.79
CA ASP A 26 13.86 19.22 -0.59
C ASP A 26 14.50 18.35 0.49
N TYR A 27 14.00 17.12 0.69
CA TYR A 27 14.65 16.12 1.54
C TYR A 27 15.81 15.43 0.81
N GLU A 28 16.76 14.92 1.59
CA GLU A 28 17.66 13.84 1.21
C GLU A 28 16.97 12.52 1.57
N VAL A 29 16.71 11.70 0.57
CA VAL A 29 15.92 10.47 0.70
C VAL A 29 16.82 9.24 0.62
N HIS A 30 16.80 8.41 1.65
CA HIS A 30 17.47 7.13 1.70
C HIS A 30 16.44 6.01 1.66
N GLY A 31 16.62 5.04 0.77
CA GLY A 31 15.69 3.94 0.60
C GLY A 31 16.33 2.59 0.89
N ILE A 32 15.66 1.75 1.67
CA ILE A 32 16.05 0.35 1.86
C ILE A 32 15.33 -0.51 0.82
N LYS A 33 16.12 -1.23 0.00
CA LYS A 33 15.65 -2.23 -0.95
C LYS A 33 16.25 -3.60 -0.66
N ARG A 34 15.48 -4.67 -0.86
CA ARG A 34 16.00 -6.03 -0.74
C ARG A 34 16.88 -6.39 -1.94
N ARG A 35 17.88 -7.23 -1.70
CA ARG A 35 18.62 -7.87 -2.79
C ARG A 35 17.71 -8.91 -3.46
N SER A 36 17.53 -8.75 -4.76
CA SER A 36 16.76 -9.69 -5.60
C SER A 36 17.59 -10.04 -6.83
N SER A 37 17.38 -11.25 -7.37
CA SER A 37 17.98 -11.66 -8.64
C SER A 37 17.36 -10.96 -9.86
N SER A 38 16.10 -10.52 -9.74
CA SER A 38 15.42 -9.67 -10.73
C SER A 38 15.45 -8.21 -10.30
N PHE A 39 15.42 -7.29 -11.26
CA PHE A 39 15.28 -5.86 -10.99
C PHE A 39 13.93 -5.57 -10.35
N ASN A 40 13.92 -4.82 -9.25
CA ASN A 40 12.73 -4.48 -8.49
C ASN A 40 12.59 -2.98 -8.23
N THR A 41 13.31 -2.13 -8.98
CA THR A 41 13.38 -0.67 -8.80
C THR A 41 12.53 0.13 -9.77
N SER A 42 11.84 -0.50 -10.71
CA SER A 42 11.11 0.16 -11.81
C SER A 42 10.21 1.32 -11.38
N ARG A 43 9.63 1.27 -10.16
CA ARG A 43 8.79 2.36 -9.63
C ARG A 43 9.57 3.59 -9.22
N ILE A 44 10.84 3.44 -8.89
CA ILE A 44 11.72 4.52 -8.41
C ILE A 44 12.80 4.91 -9.43
N ASP A 45 12.96 4.15 -10.51
CA ASP A 45 13.93 4.48 -11.57
C ASP A 45 13.75 5.91 -12.13
N PRO A 46 12.51 6.42 -12.31
CA PRO A 46 12.31 7.82 -12.75
C PRO A 46 12.79 8.88 -11.75
N LEU A 47 13.00 8.51 -10.48
CA LEU A 47 13.47 9.40 -9.42
C LEU A 47 14.98 9.32 -9.21
N TYR A 48 15.62 8.30 -9.79
CA TYR A 48 17.03 8.01 -9.59
C TYR A 48 17.90 8.95 -10.41
N VAL A 49 18.88 9.53 -9.74
CA VAL A 49 19.96 10.30 -10.33
C VAL A 49 21.27 9.65 -9.88
N ASP A 50 22.26 9.55 -10.77
CA ASP A 50 23.55 8.94 -10.45
C ASP A 50 24.17 9.62 -9.21
N PRO A 51 24.64 8.87 -8.21
CA PRO A 51 25.21 9.43 -6.99
C PRO A 51 26.42 10.34 -7.19
N HIS A 52 27.09 10.26 -8.33
CA HIS A 52 28.18 11.17 -8.69
C HIS A 52 27.69 12.57 -9.12
N ASP A 53 26.41 12.69 -9.46
CA ASP A 53 25.81 13.99 -9.74
C ASP A 53 25.52 14.72 -8.41
N LYS A 54 25.96 15.99 -8.34
CA LYS A 54 25.70 16.87 -7.17
C LYS A 54 24.22 17.12 -6.90
N ALA A 55 23.35 16.87 -7.88
CA ALA A 55 21.90 16.96 -7.74
C ALA A 55 21.28 15.70 -7.14
N ALA A 56 22.02 14.60 -6.98
CA ALA A 56 21.53 13.36 -6.41
C ALA A 56 21.04 13.57 -4.97
N ARG A 57 19.81 13.18 -4.72
CA ARG A 57 19.16 13.27 -3.40
C ARG A 57 18.43 11.99 -3.02
N LEU A 58 18.50 10.96 -3.85
CA LEU A 58 17.97 9.62 -3.60
C LEU A 58 19.12 8.63 -3.54
N PHE A 59 19.28 7.99 -2.37
CA PHE A 59 20.33 7.02 -2.10
C PHE A 59 19.70 5.68 -1.71
N LEU A 60 20.19 4.58 -2.28
CA LEU A 60 19.62 3.25 -2.07
C LEU A 60 20.58 2.34 -1.30
N HIS A 61 20.06 1.70 -0.26
CA HIS A 61 20.77 0.75 0.59
C HIS A 61 20.20 -0.66 0.43
N TYR A 62 21.07 -1.67 0.40
CA TYR A 62 20.60 -3.05 0.50
C TYR A 62 20.36 -3.41 1.96
N GLY A 63 19.14 -3.90 2.24
CA GLY A 63 18.76 -4.33 3.58
C GLY A 63 17.49 -5.16 3.56
N ASP A 64 17.26 -5.88 4.64
CA ASP A 64 16.06 -6.70 4.88
C ASP A 64 15.56 -6.47 6.29
N MET A 65 14.24 -6.46 6.47
CA MET A 65 13.61 -6.28 7.79
C MET A 65 13.91 -7.44 8.75
N THR A 66 14.43 -8.55 8.23
CA THR A 66 14.84 -9.71 9.01
C THR A 66 16.28 -9.65 9.52
N ASP A 67 17.08 -8.65 9.08
CA ASP A 67 18.50 -8.47 9.45
C ASP A 67 18.69 -7.24 10.35
N ALA A 68 18.70 -7.49 11.67
CA ALA A 68 18.84 -6.42 12.67
C ALA A 68 20.18 -5.67 12.57
N THR A 69 21.28 -6.37 12.34
CA THR A 69 22.63 -5.74 12.30
C THR A 69 22.78 -4.83 11.10
N ASN A 70 22.24 -5.25 9.95
CA ASN A 70 22.21 -4.43 8.74
C ASN A 70 21.35 -3.18 8.93
N LEU A 71 20.16 -3.30 9.54
CA LEU A 71 19.28 -2.15 9.82
C LEU A 71 19.95 -1.14 10.75
N ILE A 72 20.59 -1.60 11.84
CA ILE A 72 21.35 -0.72 12.77
C ILE A 72 22.46 0.03 12.01
N ARG A 73 23.23 -0.69 11.17
CA ARG A 73 24.29 -0.07 10.36
C ARG A 73 23.75 1.01 9.44
N ILE A 74 22.64 0.74 8.72
CA ILE A 74 22.04 1.71 7.80
C ILE A 74 21.54 2.94 8.57
N VAL A 75 20.84 2.78 9.69
CA VAL A 75 20.36 3.90 10.52
C VAL A 75 21.55 4.71 11.05
N GLN A 76 22.64 4.04 11.46
CA GLN A 76 23.87 4.69 11.93
C GLN A 76 24.56 5.51 10.81
N GLU A 77 24.65 4.99 9.60
CA GLU A 77 25.28 5.65 8.45
C GLU A 77 24.44 6.85 7.97
N VAL A 78 23.12 6.64 7.84
CA VAL A 78 22.21 7.66 7.32
C VAL A 78 21.96 8.79 8.31
N GLN A 79 21.90 8.48 9.61
CA GLN A 79 21.52 9.45 10.65
C GLN A 79 20.22 10.20 10.30
N PRO A 80 19.09 9.47 10.07
CA PRO A 80 17.86 10.08 9.61
C PRO A 80 17.21 10.99 10.65
N ASP A 81 16.47 12.00 10.17
CA ASP A 81 15.56 12.80 10.97
C ASP A 81 14.16 12.16 11.02
N GLU A 82 13.81 11.44 9.95
CA GLU A 82 12.52 10.77 9.83
C GLU A 82 12.70 9.34 9.27
N ILE A 83 12.02 8.36 9.87
CA ILE A 83 11.99 6.97 9.38
C ILE A 83 10.56 6.60 9.03
N TYR A 84 10.34 6.15 7.79
CA TYR A 84 9.06 5.65 7.30
C TYR A 84 9.15 4.14 7.08
N ASN A 85 8.54 3.37 7.98
CA ASN A 85 8.52 1.92 7.89
C ASN A 85 7.34 1.45 7.04
N LEU A 86 7.59 1.25 5.74
CA LEU A 86 6.60 0.80 4.75
C LEU A 86 6.87 -0.64 4.29
N ALA A 87 8.04 -1.21 4.62
CA ALA A 87 8.38 -2.57 4.22
C ALA A 87 7.48 -3.60 4.88
N ALA A 88 6.91 -4.48 4.09
CA ALA A 88 6.09 -5.59 4.54
C ALA A 88 5.98 -6.69 3.47
N GLN A 89 5.67 -7.91 3.91
CA GLN A 89 5.00 -8.90 3.08
C GLN A 89 3.50 -8.55 3.11
N SER A 90 3.02 -7.72 2.19
CA SER A 90 1.70 -7.08 2.26
C SER A 90 0.57 -7.83 1.56
N HIS A 91 0.86 -8.99 0.94
CA HIS A 91 -0.16 -9.79 0.27
C HIS A 91 -0.83 -10.73 1.26
N VAL A 92 -2.09 -10.44 1.62
CA VAL A 92 -2.83 -11.17 2.67
C VAL A 92 -2.91 -12.67 2.39
N GLN A 93 -3.23 -13.09 1.15
CA GLN A 93 -3.29 -14.51 0.79
C GLN A 93 -1.93 -15.21 1.00
N VAL A 94 -0.83 -14.60 0.56
CA VAL A 94 0.52 -15.17 0.72
C VAL A 94 0.90 -15.31 2.19
N SER A 95 0.35 -14.49 3.09
CA SER A 95 0.63 -14.62 4.53
C SER A 95 0.15 -15.94 5.14
N PHE A 96 -0.86 -16.61 4.54
CA PHE A 96 -1.28 -17.95 4.94
C PHE A 96 -0.30 -19.03 4.48
N GLU A 97 0.44 -18.79 3.40
CA GLU A 97 1.46 -19.70 2.87
C GLU A 97 2.82 -19.49 3.54
N THR A 98 3.14 -18.24 3.95
CA THR A 98 4.42 -17.86 4.55
C THR A 98 4.24 -17.09 5.87
N PRO A 99 3.55 -17.67 6.89
CA PRO A 99 3.21 -16.96 8.11
C PRO A 99 4.42 -16.57 8.96
N GLU A 100 5.43 -17.41 9.04
CA GLU A 100 6.66 -17.14 9.79
C GLU A 100 7.45 -15.97 9.20
N TYR A 101 7.67 -15.96 7.89
CA TYR A 101 8.34 -14.85 7.22
C TYR A 101 7.54 -13.54 7.39
N THR A 102 6.22 -13.60 7.25
CA THR A 102 5.34 -12.45 7.45
C THR A 102 5.46 -11.90 8.88
N ALA A 103 5.42 -12.75 9.90
CA ALA A 103 5.60 -12.33 11.30
C ALA A 103 6.99 -11.71 11.53
N ASN A 104 8.03 -12.32 10.99
CA ASN A 104 9.42 -11.88 11.15
C ASN A 104 9.69 -10.54 10.44
N ALA A 105 9.21 -10.36 9.21
CA ALA A 105 9.42 -9.13 8.44
C ALA A 105 8.53 -7.99 8.95
N ASP A 106 7.23 -8.22 9.12
CA ASP A 106 6.24 -7.18 9.35
C ASP A 106 6.13 -6.80 10.84
N GLY A 107 6.16 -7.80 11.74
CA GLY A 107 6.07 -7.58 13.18
C GLY A 107 7.44 -7.31 13.79
N ILE A 108 8.33 -8.31 13.78
CA ILE A 108 9.65 -8.20 14.42
C ILE A 108 10.54 -7.19 13.67
N GLY A 109 10.38 -7.03 12.35
CA GLY A 109 11.08 -6.01 11.60
C GLY A 109 10.80 -4.59 12.10
N THR A 110 9.55 -4.30 12.51
CA THR A 110 9.19 -3.03 13.16
C THR A 110 9.96 -2.83 14.46
N LEU A 111 10.00 -3.86 15.32
CA LEU A 111 10.78 -3.83 16.58
C LEU A 111 12.26 -3.56 16.31
N ARG A 112 12.87 -4.19 15.29
CA ARG A 112 14.29 -3.98 14.95
C ARG A 112 14.63 -2.53 14.63
N LEU A 113 13.76 -1.82 13.91
CA LEU A 113 13.95 -0.40 13.63
C LEU A 113 13.82 0.46 14.88
N LEU A 114 12.84 0.19 15.72
CA LEU A 114 12.66 0.89 16.99
C LEU A 114 13.86 0.66 17.94
N GLU A 115 14.37 -0.58 18.01
CA GLU A 115 15.59 -0.90 18.73
C GLU A 115 16.83 -0.23 18.12
N ALA A 116 16.93 -0.12 16.78
CA ALA A 116 18.03 0.61 16.15
C ALA A 116 18.05 2.08 16.61
N ILE A 117 16.87 2.74 16.66
CA ILE A 117 16.74 4.11 17.18
C ILE A 117 17.25 4.18 18.62
N ARG A 118 16.82 3.23 19.49
CA ARG A 118 17.19 3.21 20.90
C ARG A 118 18.66 2.87 21.13
N ILE A 119 19.21 1.86 20.44
CA ILE A 119 20.62 1.47 20.55
C ILE A 119 21.54 2.63 20.16
N LEU A 120 21.16 3.39 19.11
CA LEU A 120 21.92 4.53 18.61
C LEU A 120 21.63 5.83 19.37
N LYS A 121 20.80 5.81 20.40
CA LYS A 121 20.43 6.95 21.26
C LYS A 121 19.82 8.12 20.44
N MET A 122 18.91 7.79 19.52
CA MET A 122 18.29 8.75 18.60
C MET A 122 16.83 9.04 18.95
N GLU A 123 16.35 8.63 20.15
CA GLU A 123 14.94 8.70 20.56
C GLU A 123 14.37 10.13 20.51
N GLN A 124 15.20 11.12 20.86
CA GLN A 124 14.78 12.52 20.89
C GLN A 124 14.94 13.25 19.54
N ARG A 125 15.55 12.58 18.56
CA ARG A 125 15.85 13.17 17.26
C ARG A 125 14.96 12.62 16.16
N VAL A 126 14.79 11.29 16.10
CA VAL A 126 14.11 10.61 15.01
C VAL A 126 12.60 10.65 15.20
N ARG A 127 11.88 11.00 14.14
CA ARG A 127 10.44 10.81 14.04
C ARG A 127 10.15 9.55 13.23
N PHE A 128 9.39 8.64 13.80
CA PHE A 128 9.11 7.33 13.24
C PHE A 128 7.66 7.21 12.79
N TYR A 129 7.46 6.76 11.57
CA TYR A 129 6.15 6.39 11.03
C TYR A 129 6.07 4.89 10.82
N GLN A 130 5.01 4.27 11.33
CA GLN A 130 4.66 2.88 11.10
C GLN A 130 3.45 2.79 10.17
N ALA A 131 3.62 2.12 9.03
CA ALA A 131 2.49 1.75 8.19
C ALA A 131 1.72 0.60 8.83
N SER A 132 0.59 0.92 9.45
CA SER A 132 -0.42 -0.02 9.90
C SER A 132 -1.50 -0.19 8.81
N THR A 133 -2.56 -0.94 9.08
CA THR A 133 -3.51 -1.37 8.06
C THR A 133 -4.93 -1.48 8.61
N SER A 134 -5.94 -1.24 7.79
CA SER A 134 -7.34 -1.51 8.11
C SER A 134 -7.63 -3.01 8.35
N GLU A 135 -6.75 -3.92 7.89
CA GLU A 135 -6.86 -5.35 8.15
C GLU A 135 -6.75 -5.69 9.67
N LEU A 136 -6.24 -4.75 10.51
CA LEU A 136 -6.27 -4.89 11.97
C LEU A 136 -7.70 -5.06 12.50
N TYR A 137 -8.67 -4.40 11.89
CA TYR A 137 -10.08 -4.47 12.30
C TYR A 137 -10.69 -5.83 12.02
N GLY A 138 -10.28 -6.52 10.95
CA GLY A 138 -10.62 -7.91 10.63
C GLY A 138 -12.10 -8.21 10.74
N LYS A 139 -12.51 -8.97 11.77
CA LYS A 139 -13.92 -9.15 12.11
C LYS A 139 -14.46 -7.87 12.75
N VAL A 140 -14.98 -7.00 11.91
CA VAL A 140 -15.38 -5.62 12.24
C VAL A 140 -16.30 -5.55 13.45
N GLN A 141 -15.94 -4.73 14.45
CA GLN A 141 -16.70 -4.54 15.70
C GLN A 141 -17.57 -3.28 15.67
N ALA A 142 -17.28 -2.32 14.79
CA ALA A 142 -18.06 -1.11 14.58
C ALA A 142 -17.90 -0.59 13.15
N VAL A 143 -18.87 0.18 12.66
CA VAL A 143 -18.87 0.81 11.33
C VAL A 143 -19.33 2.26 11.48
N PRO A 144 -18.60 3.23 10.93
CA PRO A 144 -17.23 3.13 10.35
C PRO A 144 -16.18 2.82 11.44
N GLN A 145 -14.99 2.35 11.00
CA GLN A 145 -13.87 2.10 11.90
C GLN A 145 -13.05 3.36 12.12
N ASP A 146 -12.77 3.66 13.38
CA ASP A 146 -11.89 4.75 13.82
C ASP A 146 -10.71 4.22 14.68
N GLU A 147 -9.89 5.12 15.21
CA GLU A 147 -8.73 4.80 16.04
C GLU A 147 -9.09 4.12 17.38
N ARG A 148 -10.34 4.11 17.78
CA ARG A 148 -10.85 3.50 19.03
C ARG A 148 -11.57 2.18 18.80
N THR A 149 -11.87 1.87 17.55
CA THR A 149 -12.53 0.61 17.17
C THR A 149 -11.62 -0.56 17.53
N PRO A 150 -12.10 -1.56 18.30
CA PRO A 150 -11.28 -2.72 18.67
C PRO A 150 -10.80 -3.52 17.46
N PHE A 151 -9.55 -3.97 17.53
CA PHE A 151 -8.94 -4.82 16.50
C PHE A 151 -9.31 -6.29 16.68
N PHE A 152 -9.58 -6.97 15.57
CA PHE A 152 -9.86 -8.41 15.55
C PHE A 152 -9.29 -9.07 14.28
N PRO A 153 -7.94 -9.17 14.14
CA PRO A 153 -7.28 -9.59 12.91
C PRO A 153 -7.73 -10.98 12.44
N GLN A 154 -7.82 -11.15 11.11
CA GLN A 154 -8.31 -12.37 10.46
C GLN A 154 -7.29 -13.00 9.50
N SER A 155 -6.00 -12.62 9.63
CA SER A 155 -4.92 -13.20 8.82
C SER A 155 -3.57 -13.14 9.55
N PRO A 156 -2.60 -13.98 9.18
CA PRO A 156 -1.23 -13.87 9.70
C PRO A 156 -0.60 -12.49 9.42
N TYR A 157 -0.89 -11.90 8.26
CA TYR A 157 -0.51 -10.53 7.93
C TYR A 157 -1.07 -9.51 8.93
N ALA A 158 -2.37 -9.53 9.17
CA ALA A 158 -3.01 -8.61 10.10
C ALA A 158 -2.50 -8.79 11.54
N THR A 159 -2.24 -10.02 11.96
CA THR A 159 -1.66 -10.33 13.28
C THR A 159 -0.23 -9.80 13.42
N ALA A 160 0.61 -9.94 12.38
CA ALA A 160 1.96 -9.37 12.37
C ALA A 160 1.93 -7.83 12.41
N LYS A 161 1.03 -7.22 11.64
CA LYS A 161 0.82 -5.76 11.65
C LYS A 161 0.25 -5.26 12.99
N LEU A 162 -0.56 -6.07 13.68
CA LEU A 162 -1.04 -5.75 15.03
C LEU A 162 0.10 -5.68 16.04
N TYR A 163 1.05 -6.62 15.98
CA TYR A 163 2.27 -6.52 16.77
C TYR A 163 3.02 -5.23 16.46
N GLY A 164 3.23 -4.92 15.17
CA GLY A 164 3.90 -3.69 14.72
C GLY A 164 3.21 -2.42 15.25
N TYR A 165 1.89 -2.39 15.25
CA TYR A 165 1.09 -1.30 15.79
C TYR A 165 1.33 -1.09 17.29
N TRP A 166 1.17 -2.15 18.08
CA TRP A 166 1.29 -2.06 19.55
C TRP A 166 2.71 -1.83 20.01
N ILE A 167 3.72 -2.43 19.37
CA ILE A 167 5.11 -2.17 19.73
C ILE A 167 5.51 -0.72 19.43
N THR A 168 4.96 -0.11 18.39
CA THR A 168 5.18 1.31 18.07
C THR A 168 4.61 2.20 19.17
N GLN A 169 3.38 1.94 19.64
CA GLN A 169 2.79 2.66 20.77
C GLN A 169 3.61 2.47 22.05
N ASN A 170 4.00 1.22 22.35
CA ASN A 170 4.78 0.91 23.53
C ASN A 170 6.10 1.68 23.57
N TYR A 171 6.82 1.75 22.44
CA TYR A 171 8.09 2.50 22.35
C TYR A 171 7.89 4.03 22.41
N ARG A 172 6.78 4.54 21.89
CA ARG A 172 6.40 5.95 22.09
C ARG A 172 6.21 6.28 23.56
N GLU A 173 5.50 5.45 24.31
CA GLU A 173 5.19 5.69 25.70
C GLU A 173 6.37 5.42 26.63
N ALA A 174 7.09 4.30 26.43
CA ALA A 174 8.16 3.88 27.31
C ALA A 174 9.47 4.67 27.11
N TYR A 175 9.79 5.06 25.89
CA TYR A 175 11.07 5.67 25.55
C TYR A 175 10.97 7.09 24.99
N GLY A 176 9.76 7.63 24.85
CA GLY A 176 9.52 8.99 24.35
C GLY A 176 9.86 9.20 22.87
N ILE A 177 9.93 8.12 22.10
CA ILE A 177 10.15 8.21 20.64
C ILE A 177 8.94 8.87 19.99
N HIS A 178 9.14 9.86 19.13
CA HIS A 178 8.06 10.41 18.31
C HIS A 178 7.66 9.37 17.24
N ALA A 179 6.80 8.42 17.61
CA ALA A 179 6.39 7.31 16.77
C ALA A 179 4.86 7.32 16.55
N SER A 180 4.45 7.35 15.28
CA SER A 180 3.05 7.43 14.85
C SER A 180 2.65 6.22 14.02
N ASN A 181 1.45 5.67 14.24
CA ASN A 181 0.87 4.67 13.36
C ASN A 181 -0.14 5.31 12.38
N GLY A 182 -0.01 5.00 11.10
CA GLY A 182 -1.07 5.25 10.13
C GLY A 182 -1.89 3.98 9.91
N ILE A 183 -3.16 3.98 10.34
CA ILE A 183 -4.11 2.89 10.06
C ILE A 183 -4.67 3.14 8.67
N LEU A 184 -4.03 2.55 7.67
CA LEU A 184 -4.32 2.83 6.27
C LEU A 184 -5.41 1.92 5.75
N PHE A 185 -6.46 2.50 5.20
CA PHE A 185 -7.43 1.78 4.38
C PHE A 185 -6.84 1.51 3.00
N ASN A 186 -7.53 0.72 2.18
CA ASN A 186 -6.99 0.33 0.89
C ASN A 186 -6.68 1.54 0.02
N HIS A 187 -5.48 1.59 -0.53
CA HIS A 187 -5.06 2.70 -1.39
C HIS A 187 -4.28 2.17 -2.59
N GLU A 188 -4.65 2.66 -3.72
CA GLU A 188 -4.33 2.11 -5.00
C GLU A 188 -3.69 3.16 -5.91
N SER A 189 -3.12 2.73 -7.02
CA SER A 189 -2.58 3.62 -8.04
C SER A 189 -2.17 2.84 -9.30
N PRO A 190 -1.80 3.54 -10.39
CA PRO A 190 -1.23 2.91 -11.59
C PRO A 190 0.01 2.05 -11.35
N ILE A 191 0.71 2.23 -10.23
CA ILE A 191 1.90 1.43 -9.87
C ILE A 191 1.64 0.43 -8.73
N ARG A 192 0.37 0.14 -8.42
CA ARG A 192 0.00 -0.94 -7.49
C ARG A 192 0.59 -2.27 -7.94
N GLY A 193 0.88 -3.18 -7.01
CA GLY A 193 1.31 -4.55 -7.35
C GLY A 193 0.24 -5.27 -8.18
N GLU A 194 0.63 -5.97 -9.24
CA GLU A 194 -0.29 -6.55 -10.24
C GLU A 194 -1.17 -7.68 -9.70
N THR A 195 -0.77 -8.30 -8.60
CA THR A 195 -1.53 -9.37 -7.94
C THR A 195 -2.67 -8.85 -7.06
N PHE A 196 -2.71 -7.55 -6.77
CA PHE A 196 -3.82 -6.95 -6.02
C PHE A 196 -5.06 -6.76 -6.90
N VAL A 197 -6.23 -6.96 -6.30
CA VAL A 197 -7.52 -7.04 -7.01
C VAL A 197 -7.77 -5.87 -7.97
N THR A 198 -7.54 -4.65 -7.54
CA THR A 198 -7.76 -3.44 -8.33
C THR A 198 -6.85 -3.38 -9.56
N ARG A 199 -5.55 -3.68 -9.38
CA ARG A 199 -4.60 -3.70 -10.48
C ARG A 199 -4.82 -4.91 -11.40
N LYS A 200 -5.22 -6.06 -10.84
CA LYS A 200 -5.64 -7.22 -11.63
C LYS A 200 -6.80 -6.86 -12.56
N ILE A 201 -7.78 -6.10 -12.06
CA ILE A 201 -8.92 -5.64 -12.87
C ILE A 201 -8.46 -4.70 -13.96
N SER A 202 -7.75 -3.61 -13.64
CA SER A 202 -7.35 -2.60 -14.63
C SER A 202 -6.45 -3.17 -15.73
N ARG A 203 -5.51 -4.07 -15.39
CA ARG A 203 -4.68 -4.77 -16.39
C ARG A 203 -5.47 -5.74 -17.26
N ALA A 204 -6.42 -6.50 -16.66
CA ALA A 204 -7.25 -7.40 -17.42
C ALA A 204 -8.17 -6.64 -18.39
N VAL A 205 -8.79 -5.54 -17.96
CA VAL A 205 -9.60 -4.67 -18.83
C VAL A 205 -8.75 -4.14 -19.99
N ALA A 206 -7.54 -3.67 -19.72
CA ALA A 206 -6.61 -3.21 -20.77
C ALA A 206 -6.22 -4.34 -21.74
N ALA A 207 -5.94 -5.54 -21.24
CA ALA A 207 -5.58 -6.69 -22.06
C ALA A 207 -6.76 -7.19 -22.92
N ILE A 208 -7.97 -7.21 -22.36
CA ILE A 208 -9.21 -7.57 -23.08
C ILE A 208 -9.49 -6.57 -24.20
N GLU A 209 -9.38 -5.27 -23.92
CA GLU A 209 -9.59 -4.22 -24.94
C GLU A 209 -8.58 -4.29 -26.09
N LEU A 210 -7.36 -4.75 -25.80
CA LEU A 210 -6.30 -4.92 -26.80
C LEU A 210 -6.30 -6.30 -27.48
N GLY A 211 -7.29 -7.19 -27.15
CA GLY A 211 -7.39 -8.54 -27.72
C GLY A 211 -6.29 -9.50 -27.30
N LEU A 212 -5.69 -9.26 -26.12
CA LEU A 212 -4.62 -10.09 -25.54
C LEU A 212 -5.12 -11.04 -24.47
N GLN A 213 -6.36 -10.87 -24.03
CA GLN A 213 -7.03 -11.70 -23.03
C GLN A 213 -8.52 -11.71 -23.33
N ASP A 214 -9.20 -12.83 -23.07
CA ASP A 214 -10.67 -12.96 -23.33
C ASP A 214 -11.51 -12.67 -22.09
N THR A 215 -11.06 -13.08 -20.89
CA THR A 215 -11.88 -13.07 -19.68
C THR A 215 -11.07 -12.68 -18.45
N LEU A 216 -11.62 -11.81 -17.61
CA LEU A 216 -11.14 -11.53 -16.26
C LEU A 216 -11.67 -12.58 -15.29
N TRP A 217 -10.80 -13.36 -14.67
CA TRP A 217 -11.14 -14.28 -13.59
C TRP A 217 -10.95 -13.62 -12.24
N ILE A 218 -11.99 -13.60 -11.40
CA ILE A 218 -12.00 -12.85 -10.14
C ILE A 218 -12.69 -13.64 -9.02
N GLY A 219 -12.44 -13.27 -7.77
CA GLY A 219 -13.11 -13.87 -6.59
C GLY A 219 -14.40 -13.15 -6.22
N ASN A 220 -14.55 -12.84 -4.94
CA ASN A 220 -15.76 -12.24 -4.38
C ASN A 220 -15.99 -10.81 -4.92
N LEU A 221 -17.06 -10.66 -5.73
CA LEU A 221 -17.48 -9.39 -6.31
C LEU A 221 -18.14 -8.44 -5.30
N ASP A 222 -18.70 -8.98 -4.22
CA ASP A 222 -19.51 -8.22 -3.26
C ASP A 222 -18.68 -7.71 -2.07
N ALA A 223 -17.39 -8.10 -1.98
CA ALA A 223 -16.48 -7.55 -0.98
C ALA A 223 -16.36 -6.03 -1.16
N ARG A 224 -16.56 -5.28 -0.07
CA ARG A 224 -16.54 -3.82 -0.08
C ARG A 224 -15.32 -3.29 0.64
N ARG A 225 -14.68 -2.30 0.05
CA ARG A 225 -13.48 -1.64 0.58
C ARG A 225 -13.58 -0.14 0.43
N ASP A 226 -12.99 0.56 1.38
CA ASP A 226 -12.69 1.98 1.24
C ASP A 226 -11.38 2.09 0.44
N TRP A 227 -11.47 2.56 -0.80
CA TRP A 227 -10.34 2.70 -1.71
C TRP A 227 -10.00 4.16 -1.97
N GLY A 228 -8.79 4.56 -1.62
CA GLY A 228 -8.24 5.87 -1.95
C GLY A 228 -7.04 5.78 -2.90
N HIS A 229 -6.46 6.92 -3.24
CA HIS A 229 -5.25 6.99 -4.06
C HIS A 229 -4.00 7.08 -3.19
N ALA A 230 -2.98 6.27 -3.47
CA ALA A 230 -1.74 6.20 -2.70
C ALA A 230 -1.04 7.56 -2.53
N ARG A 231 -1.11 8.45 -3.52
CA ARG A 231 -0.59 9.82 -3.46
C ARG A 231 -1.18 10.62 -2.31
N ASP A 232 -2.47 10.48 -2.04
CA ASP A 232 -3.13 11.16 -0.92
C ASP A 232 -2.68 10.59 0.42
N TYR A 233 -2.48 9.26 0.49
CA TYR A 233 -2.08 8.57 1.72
C TYR A 233 -0.64 8.89 2.13
N VAL A 234 0.32 8.92 1.20
CA VAL A 234 1.70 9.29 1.55
C VAL A 234 1.82 10.73 2.04
N ARG A 235 0.94 11.62 1.57
CA ARG A 235 0.83 12.98 2.13
C ARG A 235 0.41 12.93 3.60
N GLY A 236 -0.56 12.08 3.95
CA GLY A 236 -0.98 11.86 5.34
C GLY A 236 0.15 11.28 6.20
N MET A 237 0.90 10.30 5.68
CA MET A 237 2.07 9.74 6.37
C MET A 237 3.08 10.84 6.73
N TRP A 238 3.42 11.71 5.77
CA TRP A 238 4.31 12.84 6.01
C TRP A 238 3.70 13.81 7.04
N MET A 239 2.41 14.15 6.94
CA MET A 239 1.75 15.08 7.87
C MET A 239 1.76 14.58 9.32
N MET A 240 1.65 13.27 9.54
CA MET A 240 1.67 12.66 10.89
C MET A 240 3.00 12.92 11.60
N VAL A 241 4.12 12.72 10.91
CA VAL A 241 5.45 12.91 11.52
C VAL A 241 5.84 14.39 11.63
N GLN A 242 5.09 15.33 11.04
CA GLN A 242 5.32 16.77 11.23
C GLN A 242 4.63 17.30 12.49
N GLN A 243 3.75 16.54 13.15
CA GLN A 243 3.06 17.00 14.35
C GLN A 243 4.01 17.12 15.54
N ASP A 244 3.72 18.04 16.49
CA ASP A 244 4.51 18.19 17.71
C ASP A 244 4.43 16.97 18.63
N ARG A 245 3.29 16.28 18.62
CA ARG A 245 3.07 15.04 19.38
C ARG A 245 2.71 13.92 18.45
N ALA A 246 3.37 12.78 18.65
CA ALA A 246 3.06 11.56 17.95
C ALA A 246 1.66 11.04 18.37
N ASP A 247 0.91 10.56 17.40
CA ASP A 247 -0.43 9.97 17.62
C ASP A 247 -0.74 9.00 16.45
N ASP A 248 -1.80 8.23 16.58
CA ASP A 248 -2.25 7.27 15.57
C ASP A 248 -3.44 7.83 14.80
N TYR A 249 -3.49 7.59 13.49
CA TYR A 249 -4.50 8.17 12.62
C TYR A 249 -5.03 7.16 11.60
N VAL A 250 -6.35 7.15 11.43
CA VAL A 250 -7.01 6.49 10.30
C VAL A 250 -6.88 7.37 9.07
N LEU A 251 -6.36 6.80 7.98
CA LEU A 251 -6.46 7.39 6.64
C LEU A 251 -7.41 6.54 5.80
N ALA A 252 -8.51 7.15 5.39
CA ALA A 252 -9.59 6.55 4.64
C ALA A 252 -10.33 7.62 3.82
N THR A 253 -11.07 7.21 2.80
CA THR A 253 -11.92 8.14 2.05
C THR A 253 -13.22 8.43 2.81
N GLY A 254 -13.72 7.45 3.56
CA GLY A 254 -15.04 7.46 4.19
C GLY A 254 -16.13 6.93 3.23
N GLU A 255 -15.75 6.32 2.11
CA GLU A 255 -16.65 5.74 1.12
C GLU A 255 -16.22 4.30 0.85
N ALA A 256 -17.19 3.36 0.80
CA ALA A 256 -16.92 1.96 0.52
C ALA A 256 -17.57 1.54 -0.79
N HIS A 257 -16.76 0.97 -1.67
CA HIS A 257 -17.17 0.47 -2.98
C HIS A 257 -16.95 -1.04 -3.08
N SER A 258 -17.77 -1.73 -3.87
CA SER A 258 -17.62 -3.16 -4.11
C SER A 258 -16.59 -3.44 -5.22
N VAL A 259 -16.07 -4.66 -5.25
CA VAL A 259 -15.24 -5.13 -6.36
C VAL A 259 -16.04 -5.08 -7.67
N ARG A 260 -17.35 -5.36 -7.60
CA ARG A 260 -18.30 -5.26 -8.72
C ARG A 260 -18.31 -3.83 -9.31
N GLU A 261 -18.51 -2.81 -8.47
CA GLU A 261 -18.49 -1.40 -8.88
C GLU A 261 -17.15 -1.01 -9.54
N PHE A 262 -16.03 -1.53 -9.01
CA PHE A 262 -14.73 -1.30 -9.64
C PHE A 262 -14.64 -1.90 -11.03
N VAL A 263 -15.13 -3.14 -11.22
CA VAL A 263 -15.17 -3.83 -12.51
C VAL A 263 -16.02 -3.06 -13.51
N GLU A 264 -17.24 -2.68 -13.12
CA GLU A 264 -18.18 -1.94 -13.98
C GLU A 264 -17.58 -0.62 -14.46
N LEU A 265 -17.01 0.17 -13.53
CA LEU A 265 -16.34 1.43 -13.87
C LEU A 265 -15.10 1.21 -14.75
N ALA A 266 -14.31 0.18 -14.48
CA ALA A 266 -13.11 -0.10 -15.27
C ALA A 266 -13.45 -0.47 -16.73
N PHE A 267 -14.50 -1.27 -16.97
CA PHE A 267 -14.98 -1.57 -18.32
C PHE A 267 -15.64 -0.36 -18.97
N ALA A 268 -16.33 0.49 -18.22
CA ALA A 268 -16.91 1.73 -18.75
C ALA A 268 -15.83 2.70 -19.29
N GLU A 269 -14.63 2.74 -18.73
CA GLU A 269 -13.51 3.56 -19.21
C GLU A 269 -13.00 3.12 -20.61
N VAL A 270 -13.35 1.89 -21.05
CA VAL A 270 -13.07 1.41 -22.42
C VAL A 270 -14.35 1.27 -23.27
N GLY A 271 -15.44 1.93 -22.85
CA GLY A 271 -16.70 1.98 -23.60
C GLY A 271 -17.53 0.70 -23.59
N ARG A 272 -17.30 -0.19 -22.60
CA ARG A 272 -18.05 -1.43 -22.45
C ARG A 272 -18.97 -1.39 -21.23
N GLU A 273 -20.18 -1.89 -21.35
CA GLU A 273 -21.16 -1.98 -20.28
C GLU A 273 -21.32 -3.46 -19.83
N ILE A 274 -21.02 -3.73 -18.58
CA ILE A 274 -21.14 -5.07 -17.99
C ILE A 274 -22.57 -5.31 -17.46
N VAL A 275 -23.17 -6.40 -17.88
CA VAL A 275 -24.43 -6.93 -17.37
C VAL A 275 -24.17 -8.27 -16.68
N TRP A 276 -24.58 -8.40 -15.43
CA TRP A 276 -24.35 -9.60 -14.64
C TRP A 276 -25.40 -10.67 -14.91
N ARG A 277 -24.96 -11.93 -15.00
CA ARG A 277 -25.81 -13.12 -15.17
C ARG A 277 -25.41 -14.19 -14.16
N GLY A 278 -26.40 -14.83 -13.54
CA GLY A 278 -26.18 -15.82 -12.49
C GLY A 278 -25.90 -15.19 -11.14
N SER A 279 -25.33 -15.96 -10.22
CA SER A 279 -24.94 -15.52 -8.87
C SER A 279 -23.87 -16.45 -8.29
N GLY A 280 -23.09 -15.96 -7.31
CA GLY A 280 -22.06 -16.71 -6.61
C GLY A 280 -20.94 -17.22 -7.54
N PRO A 281 -20.42 -18.45 -7.35
CA PRO A 281 -19.31 -18.97 -8.14
C PRO A 281 -19.57 -19.13 -9.64
N GLY A 282 -20.84 -19.13 -10.05
CA GLY A 282 -21.23 -19.21 -11.46
C GLY A 282 -21.56 -17.87 -12.10
N GLU A 283 -21.39 -16.78 -11.38
CA GLU A 283 -21.73 -15.45 -11.86
C GLU A 283 -20.79 -14.97 -12.97
N GLN A 284 -21.37 -14.37 -14.00
CA GLN A 284 -20.66 -13.88 -15.18
C GLN A 284 -21.01 -12.43 -15.46
N GLY A 285 -19.98 -11.62 -15.77
CA GLY A 285 -20.13 -10.29 -16.35
C GLY A 285 -20.05 -10.37 -17.87
N VAL A 286 -21.14 -9.98 -18.52
CA VAL A 286 -21.31 -10.06 -19.98
C VAL A 286 -21.32 -8.65 -20.56
N ASP A 287 -20.59 -8.42 -21.63
CA ASP A 287 -20.66 -7.17 -22.37
C ASP A 287 -22.04 -7.02 -23.01
N ARG A 288 -22.74 -5.96 -22.68
CA ARG A 288 -24.11 -5.69 -23.18
C ARG A 288 -24.19 -5.67 -24.70
N ALA A 289 -23.19 -5.11 -25.35
CA ALA A 289 -23.20 -4.89 -26.80
C ALA A 289 -22.90 -6.18 -27.59
N SER A 290 -21.88 -6.93 -27.20
CA SER A 290 -21.41 -8.11 -27.93
C SER A 290 -22.00 -9.44 -27.42
N GLY A 291 -22.46 -9.48 -26.17
CA GLY A 291 -22.87 -10.71 -25.50
C GLY A 291 -21.70 -11.58 -25.03
N ALA A 292 -20.47 -11.13 -25.19
CA ALA A 292 -19.27 -11.85 -24.76
C ALA A 292 -19.15 -11.90 -23.23
N VAL A 293 -18.71 -13.03 -22.68
CA VAL A 293 -18.39 -13.16 -21.26
C VAL A 293 -17.01 -12.55 -21.01
N LEU A 294 -16.96 -11.40 -20.36
CA LEU A 294 -15.73 -10.68 -20.07
C LEU A 294 -15.24 -10.86 -18.63
N VAL A 295 -16.14 -11.25 -17.72
CA VAL A 295 -15.79 -11.49 -16.30
C VAL A 295 -16.38 -12.82 -15.85
N GLN A 296 -15.62 -13.57 -15.06
CA GLN A 296 -16.09 -14.81 -14.48
C GLN A 296 -15.58 -14.99 -13.06
N VAL A 297 -16.48 -15.38 -12.15
CA VAL A 297 -16.12 -15.69 -10.77
C VAL A 297 -15.44 -17.05 -10.69
N ASP A 298 -14.30 -17.11 -10.00
CA ASP A 298 -13.55 -18.35 -9.78
C ASP A 298 -13.32 -18.54 -8.26
N PRO A 299 -13.86 -19.65 -7.68
CA PRO A 299 -13.71 -19.95 -6.25
C PRO A 299 -12.27 -20.04 -5.76
N ARG A 300 -11.29 -20.31 -6.62
CA ARG A 300 -9.85 -20.36 -6.28
C ARG A 300 -9.31 -19.03 -5.76
N TYR A 301 -9.99 -17.91 -6.06
CA TYR A 301 -9.61 -16.58 -5.59
C TYR A 301 -10.31 -16.14 -4.31
N PHE A 302 -11.10 -17.01 -3.67
CA PHE A 302 -11.70 -16.74 -2.37
C PHE A 302 -10.66 -16.95 -1.27
N ARG A 303 -10.66 -16.09 -0.27
CA ARG A 303 -9.76 -16.21 0.89
C ARG A 303 -10.33 -17.20 1.90
N PRO A 304 -9.48 -17.91 2.68
CA PRO A 304 -9.93 -18.78 3.76
C PRO A 304 -10.77 -18.05 4.82
N LEU A 305 -10.40 -16.80 5.14
CA LEU A 305 -11.17 -15.88 5.97
C LEU A 305 -11.33 -14.57 5.21
N GLU A 306 -12.56 -14.25 4.84
CA GLU A 306 -12.87 -13.04 4.07
C GLU A 306 -13.31 -11.91 5.02
N VAL A 307 -12.69 -10.75 4.88
CA VAL A 307 -13.17 -9.51 5.49
C VAL A 307 -14.16 -8.88 4.51
N ALA A 308 -15.45 -9.00 4.79
CA ALA A 308 -16.49 -8.60 3.86
C ALA A 308 -16.60 -7.08 3.67
N PHE A 309 -16.34 -6.30 4.74
CA PHE A 309 -16.60 -4.87 4.74
C PHE A 309 -15.56 -4.09 5.57
N LEU A 310 -14.96 -3.07 4.95
CA LEU A 310 -14.09 -2.10 5.63
C LEU A 310 -14.48 -0.70 5.17
N LEU A 311 -14.77 0.18 6.14
CA LEU A 311 -15.12 1.58 5.93
C LEU A 311 -14.50 2.43 7.04
N GLY A 312 -13.55 3.32 6.70
CA GLY A 312 -12.84 4.12 7.70
C GLY A 312 -13.51 5.45 8.01
N ASP A 313 -13.35 5.91 9.26
CA ASP A 313 -13.65 7.30 9.64
C ASP A 313 -12.33 8.11 9.72
N PRO A 314 -12.02 8.94 8.71
CA PRO A 314 -10.84 9.81 8.73
C PRO A 314 -11.05 11.08 9.56
N GLY A 315 -12.07 11.17 10.38
CA GLY A 315 -12.46 12.38 11.11
C GLY A 315 -11.34 12.97 11.96
N LYS A 316 -10.54 12.12 12.62
CA LYS A 316 -9.37 12.57 13.39
C LYS A 316 -8.29 13.18 12.49
N ALA A 317 -7.93 12.51 11.41
CA ALA A 317 -6.95 13.02 10.44
C ALA A 317 -7.40 14.34 9.81
N ARG A 318 -8.70 14.47 9.48
CA ARG A 318 -9.27 15.71 8.95
C ARG A 318 -9.14 16.87 9.95
N ARG A 319 -9.49 16.64 11.24
CA ARG A 319 -9.47 17.70 12.26
C ARG A 319 -8.06 18.06 12.74
N LYS A 320 -7.19 17.06 12.93
CA LYS A 320 -5.88 17.27 13.56
C LYS A 320 -4.77 17.56 12.54
N LEU A 321 -4.79 16.89 11.39
CA LEU A 321 -3.78 17.05 10.35
C LEU A 321 -4.25 18.01 9.23
N GLY A 322 -5.54 18.29 9.10
CA GLY A 322 -6.10 18.94 7.91
C GLY A 322 -6.06 18.03 6.66
N TRP A 323 -5.80 16.73 6.85
CA TRP A 323 -5.69 15.78 5.75
C TRP A 323 -7.05 15.48 5.12
N ARG A 324 -7.11 15.44 3.79
CA ARG A 324 -8.26 14.98 3.01
C ARG A 324 -7.74 14.24 1.78
N HIS A 325 -8.44 13.20 1.36
CA HIS A 325 -8.21 12.63 0.04
C HIS A 325 -8.67 13.65 -1.03
N GLU A 326 -7.99 13.66 -2.16
CA GLU A 326 -8.28 14.56 -3.29
C GLU A 326 -8.79 13.82 -4.50
N THR A 327 -8.44 12.53 -4.61
CA THR A 327 -8.80 11.68 -5.74
C THR A 327 -10.08 10.92 -5.43
N SER A 328 -11.13 11.09 -6.23
CA SER A 328 -12.37 10.31 -6.11
C SER A 328 -12.18 8.88 -6.61
N PHE A 329 -13.09 7.96 -6.21
CA PHE A 329 -13.05 6.57 -6.65
C PHE A 329 -13.07 6.43 -8.18
N ALA A 330 -13.96 7.16 -8.87
CA ALA A 330 -14.02 7.14 -10.32
C ALA A 330 -12.74 7.66 -11.00
N GLN A 331 -12.12 8.72 -10.44
CA GLN A 331 -10.83 9.22 -10.94
C GLN A 331 -9.72 8.20 -10.75
N LEU A 332 -9.68 7.50 -9.61
CA LEU A 332 -8.72 6.43 -9.34
C LEU A 332 -8.83 5.31 -10.38
N VAL A 333 -10.05 4.81 -10.63
CA VAL A 333 -10.29 3.75 -11.62
C VAL A 333 -9.84 4.20 -13.01
N ARG A 334 -10.21 5.40 -13.43
CA ARG A 334 -9.82 5.99 -14.72
C ARG A 334 -8.31 6.08 -14.86
N GLU A 335 -7.60 6.58 -13.84
CA GLU A 335 -6.15 6.72 -13.85
C GLU A 335 -5.47 5.35 -13.98
N MET A 336 -5.95 4.34 -13.24
CA MET A 336 -5.41 2.98 -13.31
C MET A 336 -5.63 2.32 -14.68
N VAL A 337 -6.84 2.36 -15.21
CA VAL A 337 -7.16 1.77 -16.52
C VAL A 337 -6.39 2.47 -17.64
N GLY A 338 -6.35 3.81 -17.63
CA GLY A 338 -5.63 4.59 -18.64
C GLY A 338 -4.12 4.28 -18.65
N ALA A 339 -3.50 4.15 -17.48
CA ALA A 339 -2.09 3.80 -17.37
C ALA A 339 -1.82 2.36 -17.84
N ASP A 340 -2.71 1.40 -17.48
CA ASP A 340 -2.55 0.02 -17.90
C ASP A 340 -2.76 -0.20 -19.40
N LEU A 341 -3.69 0.53 -20.02
CA LEU A 341 -3.82 0.55 -21.49
C LEU A 341 -2.52 0.95 -22.18
N GLN A 342 -1.83 1.97 -21.66
CA GLN A 342 -0.53 2.40 -22.22
C GLN A 342 0.56 1.35 -21.98
N THR A 343 0.58 0.74 -20.78
CA THR A 343 1.59 -0.25 -20.39
C THR A 343 1.44 -1.53 -21.19
N VAL A 344 0.25 -2.12 -21.22
CA VAL A 344 -0.04 -3.38 -21.92
C VAL A 344 0.16 -3.22 -23.44
N ARG A 345 -0.17 -2.05 -24.00
CA ARG A 345 0.10 -1.75 -25.41
C ARG A 345 1.59 -1.74 -25.74
N ARG A 346 2.43 -1.23 -24.84
CA ARG A 346 3.91 -1.25 -25.00
C ARG A 346 4.47 -2.67 -24.86
N GLU A 347 4.01 -3.42 -23.86
CA GLU A 347 4.40 -4.82 -23.64
C GLU A 347 4.05 -5.70 -24.84
N GLY A 348 2.83 -5.55 -25.40
CA GLY A 348 2.39 -6.31 -26.59
C GLY A 348 3.14 -5.98 -27.87
N ARG A 349 3.78 -4.82 -27.99
CA ARG A 349 4.68 -4.49 -29.12
C ARG A 349 6.04 -5.15 -28.96
N ASN A 350 6.61 -5.14 -27.74
CA ASN A 350 7.94 -5.70 -27.47
C ASN A 350 7.96 -7.25 -27.48
N GLY A 351 6.82 -7.91 -27.31
CA GLY A 351 6.70 -9.36 -27.39
C GLY A 351 6.46 -9.91 -28.82
N ARG A 352 6.40 -9.04 -29.81
CA ARG A 352 6.25 -9.40 -31.23
C ARG A 352 7.53 -9.16 -32.06
N GLU A 353 8.58 -8.62 -31.45
CA GLU A 353 9.95 -8.57 -31.97
C GLU A 353 10.78 -9.75 -31.41
#